data_91d3fd0775b6e9e6370fa0ad24cd524c
#
_entry.id   91d3fd0775b6e9e6370fa0ad24cd524c
#
_cell.length_a   1.000
_cell.length_b   1.000
_cell.length_c   1.000
_cell.angle_alpha   90.00
_cell.angle_beta   90.00
_cell.angle_gamma   90.00
#
_symmetry.space_group_name_H-M   'P 1'
#
loop_
_entity.id
_entity.type
_entity.pdbx_description
1 polymer ?
#
loop_
_entity_poly.entity_id
_entity_poly.type
_entity_poly.pdbx_seq_one_letter_code
_entity_poly.pdbx_strand_id
1 'polypeptide(L)'
;MPTAEFFNRVGLFTLRGFLDPETCARLRAEAAAAKKVPGAVGGEGDEYRIDRASRSTGIADVSEEAQAVVAERLSAVIPDIARHFGVEVEGRQSLQFLVYGEGDFFQAHRDRNESPGAAAFSARRRVSVVMFLNDESKEPREGTYGGGSLTFYGLLGGDRGQEVGLPVVGETGLLVAFESGTTHSVTPITHGERYTVVTWLV
;
A
#
# COMPACT_ATOMS: atom_id res chain seq x y z
N MET A 1 17.98 -7.11 5.69
CA MET A 1 17.03 -6.22 4.96
C MET A 1 17.81 -5.15 4.23
N PRO A 2 17.41 -4.77 3.01
CA PRO A 2 17.98 -3.61 2.33
C PRO A 2 17.81 -2.35 3.19
N THR A 3 18.76 -1.42 3.09
CA THR A 3 18.73 -0.16 3.83
C THR A 3 17.76 0.83 3.18
N ALA A 4 17.34 1.87 3.93
CA ALA A 4 16.56 2.98 3.36
C ALA A 4 17.28 3.63 2.17
N GLU A 5 18.62 3.73 2.23
CA GLU A 5 19.44 4.25 1.14
C GLU A 5 19.32 3.40 -0.14
N PHE A 6 19.28 2.07 -0.03
CA PHE A 6 19.04 1.20 -1.17
C PHE A 6 17.68 1.46 -1.79
N PHE A 7 16.62 1.51 -0.97
CA PHE A 7 15.26 1.77 -1.45
C PHE A 7 15.14 3.14 -2.13
N ASN A 8 15.77 4.18 -1.55
CA ASN A 8 15.81 5.52 -2.15
C ASN A 8 16.47 5.51 -3.54
N ARG A 9 17.55 4.76 -3.72
CA ARG A 9 18.24 4.64 -5.02
C ARG A 9 17.41 3.98 -6.09
N VAL A 10 16.52 3.08 -5.71
CA VAL A 10 15.61 2.39 -6.66
C VAL A 10 14.26 3.09 -6.79
N GLY A 11 14.11 4.32 -6.29
CA GLY A 11 12.90 5.13 -6.48
C GLY A 11 11.78 4.84 -5.49
N LEU A 12 12.09 4.28 -4.31
CA LEU A 12 11.13 4.15 -3.21
C LEU A 12 11.50 5.10 -2.07
N PHE A 13 10.51 5.73 -1.47
CA PHE A 13 10.67 6.42 -0.19
C PHE A 13 10.23 5.48 0.93
N THR A 14 11.06 5.28 1.95
CA THR A 14 10.73 4.42 3.10
C THR A 14 10.97 5.15 4.41
N LEU A 15 10.04 5.00 5.37
CA LEU A 15 10.15 5.56 6.70
C LEU A 15 9.72 4.51 7.73
N ARG A 16 10.70 4.00 8.51
CA ARG A 16 10.44 3.12 9.65
C ARG A 16 9.95 3.92 10.85
N GLY A 17 9.06 3.32 11.64
CA GLY A 17 8.50 3.97 12.83
C GLY A 17 7.60 5.16 12.48
N PHE A 18 7.03 5.19 11.28
CA PHE A 18 6.01 6.18 10.89
C PHE A 18 4.82 6.15 11.85
N LEU A 19 4.36 4.95 12.20
CA LEU A 19 3.45 4.71 13.32
C LEU A 19 4.17 3.88 14.37
N ASP A 20 3.95 4.19 15.64
CA ASP A 20 4.45 3.39 16.74
C ASP A 20 3.68 2.06 16.86
N PRO A 21 4.29 1.02 17.49
CA PRO A 21 3.68 -0.30 17.58
C PRO A 21 2.32 -0.32 18.32
N GLU A 22 2.10 0.54 19.31
CA GLU A 22 0.84 0.62 20.06
C GLU A 22 -0.28 1.17 19.16
N THR A 23 -0.01 2.25 18.43
CA THR A 23 -0.92 2.80 17.42
C THR A 23 -1.25 1.76 16.36
N CYS A 24 -0.24 1.05 15.82
CA CYS A 24 -0.47 -0.02 14.85
C CYS A 24 -1.35 -1.14 15.42
N ALA A 25 -1.12 -1.57 16.65
CA ALA A 25 -1.93 -2.61 17.30
C ALA A 25 -3.39 -2.18 17.47
N ARG A 26 -3.64 -0.94 17.89
CA ARG A 26 -5.00 -0.37 18.03
C ARG A 26 -5.71 -0.30 16.69
N LEU A 27 -5.07 0.25 15.65
CA LEU A 27 -5.64 0.36 14.31
C LEU A 27 -5.95 -1.02 13.71
N ARG A 28 -5.07 -2.00 13.93
CA ARG A 28 -5.24 -3.39 13.51
C ARG A 28 -6.42 -4.05 14.18
N ALA A 29 -6.56 -3.91 15.51
CA ALA A 29 -7.67 -4.46 16.27
C ALA A 29 -9.02 -3.88 15.78
N GLU A 30 -9.07 -2.59 15.52
CA GLU A 30 -10.26 -1.94 14.97
C GLU A 30 -10.58 -2.45 13.55
N ALA A 31 -9.60 -2.51 12.64
CA ALA A 31 -9.78 -3.01 11.28
C ALA A 31 -10.20 -4.51 11.27
N ALA A 32 -9.72 -5.32 12.22
CA ALA A 32 -10.11 -6.71 12.38
C ALA A 32 -11.60 -6.83 12.74
N ALA A 33 -12.08 -6.00 13.68
CA ALA A 33 -13.46 -6.00 14.16
C ALA A 33 -14.46 -5.32 13.21
N ALA A 34 -13.97 -4.42 12.34
CA ALA A 34 -14.80 -3.63 11.46
C ALA A 34 -15.51 -4.48 10.38
N LYS A 35 -16.64 -3.97 9.89
CA LYS A 35 -17.27 -4.48 8.67
C LYS A 35 -16.30 -4.28 7.50
N LYS A 36 -16.15 -5.31 6.67
CA LYS A 36 -15.29 -5.26 5.49
C LYS A 36 -16.12 -5.31 4.22
N VAL A 37 -15.77 -4.47 3.27
CA VAL A 37 -16.32 -4.53 1.91
C VAL A 37 -15.22 -5.02 0.96
N PRO A 38 -15.56 -5.76 -0.12
CA PRO A 38 -14.56 -6.21 -1.08
C PRO A 38 -13.83 -5.03 -1.70
N GLY A 39 -12.49 -5.14 -1.83
CA GLY A 39 -11.70 -4.17 -2.56
C GLY A 39 -12.06 -4.17 -4.04
N ALA A 40 -12.36 -3.01 -4.58
CA ALA A 40 -12.67 -2.84 -6.00
C ALA A 40 -11.41 -2.50 -6.80
N VAL A 41 -11.45 -2.77 -8.10
CA VAL A 41 -10.48 -2.30 -9.11
C VAL A 41 -11.16 -1.25 -9.99
N GLY A 42 -10.37 -0.38 -10.64
CA GLY A 42 -10.90 0.60 -11.58
C GLY A 42 -11.55 -0.10 -12.79
N GLY A 43 -12.75 0.34 -13.16
CA GLY A 43 -13.46 -0.03 -14.39
C GLY A 43 -13.30 1.05 -15.48
N GLU A 44 -14.13 1.02 -16.49
CA GLU A 44 -14.26 2.10 -17.47
C GLU A 44 -14.99 3.31 -16.85
N GLY A 45 -14.50 4.51 -17.13
CA GLY A 45 -15.03 5.73 -16.52
C GLY A 45 -14.73 5.80 -15.03
N ASP A 46 -15.64 6.37 -14.27
CA ASP A 46 -15.55 6.49 -12.80
C ASP A 46 -16.12 5.28 -12.04
N GLU A 47 -16.36 4.17 -12.75
CA GLU A 47 -16.91 2.96 -12.13
C GLU A 47 -15.81 2.12 -11.44
N TYR A 48 -16.19 1.56 -10.31
CA TYR A 48 -15.43 0.54 -9.60
C TYR A 48 -16.09 -0.81 -9.81
N ARG A 49 -15.28 -1.83 -10.15
CA ARG A 49 -15.79 -3.20 -10.21
C ARG A 49 -15.06 -4.10 -9.22
N ILE A 50 -15.77 -5.08 -8.70
CA ILE A 50 -15.17 -6.15 -7.92
C ILE A 50 -14.69 -7.21 -8.90
N ASP A 51 -13.38 -7.41 -8.98
CA ASP A 51 -12.75 -8.44 -9.80
C ASP A 51 -11.81 -9.27 -8.90
N ARG A 52 -12.36 -10.35 -8.36
CA ARG A 52 -11.64 -11.23 -7.45
C ARG A 52 -10.50 -12.02 -8.10
N ALA A 53 -10.46 -12.09 -9.43
CA ALA A 53 -9.34 -12.69 -10.15
C ALA A 53 -8.13 -11.75 -10.17
N SER A 54 -8.35 -10.43 -10.11
CA SER A 54 -7.29 -9.43 -10.07
C SER A 54 -6.94 -8.99 -8.65
N ARG A 55 -7.93 -8.88 -7.77
CA ARG A 55 -7.77 -8.40 -6.39
C ARG A 55 -8.70 -9.13 -5.43
N SER A 56 -8.13 -9.79 -4.43
CA SER A 56 -8.85 -10.28 -3.27
C SER A 56 -8.34 -9.54 -2.03
N THR A 57 -9.18 -8.72 -1.41
CA THR A 57 -8.88 -7.98 -0.18
C THR A 57 -10.17 -7.40 0.39
N GLY A 58 -10.22 -7.20 1.70
CA GLY A 58 -11.26 -6.44 2.38
C GLY A 58 -10.82 -5.00 2.64
N ILE A 59 -11.74 -4.05 2.50
CA ILE A 59 -11.58 -2.67 2.98
C ILE A 59 -12.40 -2.57 4.27
N ALA A 60 -11.72 -2.31 5.38
CA ALA A 60 -12.36 -2.17 6.69
C ALA A 60 -12.93 -0.77 6.88
N ASP A 61 -14.18 -0.72 7.36
CA ASP A 61 -14.88 0.52 7.70
C ASP A 61 -14.52 0.92 9.14
N VAL A 62 -13.43 1.68 9.28
CA VAL A 62 -12.90 2.14 10.56
C VAL A 62 -13.44 3.50 10.96
N SER A 63 -13.34 3.85 12.24
CA SER A 63 -13.80 5.14 12.78
C SER A 63 -13.08 6.34 12.18
N GLU A 64 -13.71 7.51 12.28
CA GLU A 64 -13.09 8.78 11.93
C GLU A 64 -11.84 9.06 12.77
N GLU A 65 -11.81 8.62 14.03
CA GLU A 65 -10.66 8.76 14.91
C GLU A 65 -9.46 7.96 14.40
N ALA A 66 -9.65 6.72 13.99
CA ALA A 66 -8.60 5.90 13.39
C ALA A 66 -8.05 6.54 12.10
N GLN A 67 -8.94 7.07 11.26
CA GLN A 67 -8.54 7.78 10.06
C GLN A 67 -7.77 9.08 10.37
N ALA A 68 -8.22 9.86 11.37
CA ALA A 68 -7.60 11.12 11.75
C ALA A 68 -6.16 10.94 12.26
N VAL A 69 -5.91 9.92 13.09
CA VAL A 69 -4.56 9.60 13.58
C VAL A 69 -3.59 9.35 12.45
N VAL A 70 -3.97 8.55 11.45
CA VAL A 70 -3.10 8.27 10.29
C VAL A 70 -2.95 9.52 9.42
N ALA A 71 -4.03 10.26 9.20
CA ALA A 71 -4.04 11.48 8.39
C ALA A 71 -3.12 12.56 8.95
N GLU A 72 -3.14 12.79 10.25
CA GLU A 72 -2.29 13.76 10.94
C GLU A 72 -0.81 13.39 10.78
N ARG A 73 -0.44 12.13 11.08
CA ARG A 73 0.93 11.66 10.92
C ARG A 73 1.42 11.77 9.49
N LEU A 74 0.57 11.38 8.52
CA LEU A 74 0.91 11.45 7.11
C LEU A 74 1.11 12.90 6.65
N SER A 75 0.29 13.84 7.11
CA SER A 75 0.40 15.26 6.75
C SER A 75 1.77 15.84 7.13
N ALA A 76 2.37 15.39 8.22
CA ALA A 76 3.71 15.80 8.63
C ALA A 76 4.83 15.28 7.70
N VAL A 77 4.59 14.18 6.97
CA VAL A 77 5.61 13.51 6.13
C VAL A 77 5.42 13.82 4.64
N ILE A 78 4.25 14.26 4.22
CA ILE A 78 3.96 14.63 2.81
C ILE A 78 5.03 15.56 2.21
N PRO A 79 5.54 16.62 2.88
CA PRO A 79 6.57 17.48 2.30
C PRO A 79 7.87 16.74 1.97
N ASP A 80 8.26 15.74 2.77
CA ASP A 80 9.46 14.95 2.52
C ASP A 80 9.24 13.96 1.37
N ILE A 81 8.06 13.36 1.29
CA ILE A 81 7.66 12.50 0.16
C ILE A 81 7.65 13.33 -1.13
N ALA A 82 7.01 14.50 -1.13
CA ALA A 82 6.92 15.39 -2.29
C ALA A 82 8.32 15.80 -2.79
N ARG A 83 9.22 16.15 -1.86
CA ARG A 83 10.62 16.49 -2.17
C ARG A 83 11.38 15.31 -2.76
N HIS A 84 11.18 14.10 -2.21
CA HIS A 84 11.84 12.88 -2.70
C HIS A 84 11.50 12.57 -4.15
N PHE A 85 10.22 12.69 -4.53
CA PHE A 85 9.74 12.41 -5.89
C PHE A 85 9.76 13.62 -6.81
N GLY A 86 10.09 14.82 -6.31
CA GLY A 86 10.08 16.06 -7.11
C GLY A 86 8.70 16.43 -7.65
N VAL A 87 7.64 16.15 -6.89
CA VAL A 87 6.25 16.39 -7.28
C VAL A 87 5.60 17.44 -6.41
N GLU A 88 4.68 18.20 -6.99
CA GLU A 88 3.74 19.02 -6.24
C GLU A 88 2.56 18.14 -5.78
N VAL A 89 2.15 18.31 -4.53
CA VAL A 89 1.04 17.56 -3.90
C VAL A 89 -0.06 18.56 -3.56
N GLU A 90 -1.19 18.45 -4.26
CA GLU A 90 -2.38 19.29 -4.02
C GLU A 90 -3.26 18.74 -2.87
N GLY A 91 -3.13 17.45 -2.60
CA GLY A 91 -3.91 16.77 -1.58
C GLY A 91 -3.68 15.26 -1.56
N ARG A 92 -4.56 14.56 -0.86
CA ARG A 92 -4.57 13.10 -0.85
C ARG A 92 -5.98 12.54 -1.04
N GLN A 93 -6.08 11.34 -1.55
CA GLN A 93 -7.34 10.58 -1.58
C GLN A 93 -7.65 10.00 -0.19
N SER A 94 -8.86 9.45 -0.03
CA SER A 94 -9.27 8.82 1.23
C SER A 94 -8.34 7.69 1.63
N LEU A 95 -8.13 7.52 2.93
CA LEU A 95 -7.41 6.37 3.49
C LEU A 95 -8.25 5.11 3.32
N GLN A 96 -7.61 4.03 2.90
CA GLN A 96 -8.22 2.70 2.84
C GLN A 96 -7.47 1.76 3.79
N PHE A 97 -8.20 1.20 4.75
CA PHE A 97 -7.68 0.19 5.66
C PHE A 97 -7.89 -1.18 5.05
N LEU A 98 -6.83 -1.78 4.53
CA LEU A 98 -6.88 -3.03 3.78
C LEU A 98 -6.55 -4.20 4.69
N VAL A 99 -7.36 -5.24 4.58
CA VAL A 99 -7.18 -6.53 5.27
C VAL A 99 -7.09 -7.62 4.22
N TYR A 100 -5.98 -8.35 4.22
CA TYR A 100 -5.77 -9.52 3.38
C TYR A 100 -5.70 -10.75 4.28
N GLY A 101 -6.60 -11.69 4.09
CA GLY A 101 -6.56 -13.01 4.72
C GLY A 101 -5.77 -14.03 3.90
N GLU A 102 -5.67 -15.25 4.40
CA GLU A 102 -4.98 -16.34 3.70
C GLU A 102 -5.55 -16.57 2.30
N GLY A 103 -4.68 -16.65 1.30
CA GLY A 103 -5.02 -16.75 -0.11
C GLY A 103 -5.33 -15.42 -0.80
N ASP A 104 -5.54 -14.32 -0.07
CA ASP A 104 -5.77 -13.01 -0.65
C ASP A 104 -4.51 -12.44 -1.30
N PHE A 105 -4.68 -11.65 -2.35
CA PHE A 105 -3.62 -11.09 -3.17
C PHE A 105 -4.08 -9.86 -3.94
N PHE A 106 -3.14 -9.19 -4.61
CA PHE A 106 -3.40 -8.22 -5.65
C PHE A 106 -2.41 -8.42 -6.79
N GLN A 107 -2.91 -8.74 -7.99
CA GLN A 107 -2.07 -8.94 -9.17
C GLN A 107 -1.25 -7.69 -9.51
N ALA A 108 -0.24 -7.86 -10.36
CA ALA A 108 0.58 -6.75 -10.83
C ALA A 108 -0.27 -5.70 -11.53
N HIS A 109 -0.20 -4.46 -11.04
CA HIS A 109 -0.99 -3.33 -11.54
C HIS A 109 -0.22 -2.02 -11.32
N ARG A 110 -0.79 -0.93 -11.83
CA ARG A 110 -0.37 0.44 -11.57
C ARG A 110 -1.55 1.19 -10.95
N ASP A 111 -1.27 2.05 -9.99
CA ASP A 111 -2.30 2.87 -9.34
C ASP A 111 -2.72 4.06 -10.19
N ARG A 112 -1.80 4.60 -11.00
CA ARG A 112 -2.07 5.63 -11.98
C ARG A 112 -2.40 5.00 -13.31
N ASN A 113 -3.54 5.38 -13.85
CA ASN A 113 -3.99 4.96 -15.18
C ASN A 113 -4.39 6.20 -15.99
N GLU A 114 -3.71 6.43 -17.10
CA GLU A 114 -3.93 7.54 -18.03
C GLU A 114 -4.52 7.06 -19.37
N SER A 115 -4.93 5.79 -19.45
CA SER A 115 -5.55 5.25 -20.68
C SER A 115 -6.87 5.96 -20.98
N PRO A 116 -7.23 6.12 -22.26
CA PRO A 116 -8.55 6.62 -22.62
C PRO A 116 -9.66 5.81 -21.93
N GLY A 117 -10.57 6.49 -21.23
CA GLY A 117 -11.64 5.85 -20.45
C GLY A 117 -11.26 5.43 -19.04
N ALA A 118 -10.03 5.66 -18.61
CA ALA A 118 -9.67 5.45 -17.20
C ALA A 118 -10.38 6.45 -16.27
N ALA A 119 -10.63 6.03 -15.03
CA ALA A 119 -11.23 6.88 -14.01
C ALA A 119 -10.39 8.15 -13.76
N ALA A 120 -11.01 9.33 -13.82
CA ALA A 120 -10.33 10.62 -13.67
C ALA A 120 -9.54 10.72 -12.35
N PHE A 121 -10.05 10.11 -11.26
CA PHE A 121 -9.36 10.11 -9.99
C PHE A 121 -8.04 9.33 -10.03
N SER A 122 -7.90 8.29 -10.87
CA SER A 122 -6.66 7.49 -10.97
C SER A 122 -5.58 8.23 -11.77
N ALA A 123 -5.97 9.03 -12.77
CA ALA A 123 -5.03 9.83 -13.56
C ALA A 123 -4.33 10.93 -12.72
N ARG A 124 -4.97 11.39 -11.64
CA ARG A 124 -4.41 12.42 -10.75
C ARG A 124 -3.38 11.88 -9.74
N ARG A 125 -3.30 10.56 -9.55
CA ARG A 125 -2.40 9.95 -8.57
C ARG A 125 -0.94 10.19 -8.96
N ARG A 126 -0.17 10.81 -8.08
CA ARG A 126 1.27 11.07 -8.25
C ARG A 126 2.09 10.05 -7.49
N VAL A 127 1.80 9.91 -6.21
CA VAL A 127 2.53 9.01 -5.31
C VAL A 127 1.54 8.11 -4.58
N SER A 128 1.80 6.82 -4.60
CA SER A 128 1.09 5.82 -3.79
C SER A 128 1.82 5.66 -2.45
N VAL A 129 1.06 5.57 -1.37
CA VAL A 129 1.58 5.42 -0.01
C VAL A 129 0.95 4.19 0.63
N VAL A 130 1.79 3.28 1.12
CA VAL A 130 1.40 2.06 1.84
C VAL A 130 2.03 2.10 3.24
N MET A 131 1.21 1.93 4.27
CA MET A 131 1.63 1.91 5.67
C MET A 131 1.31 0.53 6.24
N PHE A 132 2.31 -0.17 6.75
CA PHE A 132 2.14 -1.52 7.31
C PHE A 132 1.77 -1.43 8.79
N LEU A 133 0.75 -2.18 9.21
CA LEU A 133 0.30 -2.24 10.60
C LEU A 133 0.80 -3.49 11.33
N ASN A 134 1.40 -4.46 10.61
CA ASN A 134 1.98 -5.65 11.20
C ASN A 134 3.14 -6.23 10.37
N ASP A 135 3.87 -7.13 11.00
CA ASP A 135 5.10 -7.70 10.46
C ASP A 135 4.81 -8.90 9.54
N GLU A 136 5.56 -8.97 8.43
CA GLU A 136 5.71 -10.20 7.66
C GLU A 136 6.68 -11.15 8.38
N SER A 137 6.30 -12.42 8.49
CA SER A 137 7.10 -13.48 9.10
C SER A 137 7.04 -14.75 8.26
N LYS A 138 8.17 -15.45 8.15
CA LYS A 138 8.19 -16.77 7.49
C LYS A 138 7.47 -17.83 8.31
N GLU A 139 7.58 -17.73 9.63
CA GLU A 139 6.96 -18.65 10.55
C GLU A 139 5.70 -18.02 11.14
N PRO A 140 4.59 -18.77 11.28
CA PRO A 140 3.38 -18.28 11.93
C PRO A 140 3.68 -17.82 13.35
N ARG A 141 3.34 -16.56 13.64
CA ARG A 141 3.41 -15.95 14.98
C ARG A 141 2.18 -15.09 15.19
N GLU A 142 1.77 -14.93 16.41
CA GLU A 142 0.64 -14.07 16.76
C GLU A 142 0.88 -12.63 16.23
N GLY A 143 -0.12 -12.08 15.56
CA GLY A 143 -0.08 -10.71 15.03
C GLY A 143 0.77 -10.53 13.77
N THR A 144 1.37 -11.59 13.22
CA THR A 144 2.13 -11.56 11.96
C THR A 144 1.38 -12.23 10.82
N TYR A 145 1.89 -12.05 9.59
CA TYR A 145 1.39 -12.72 8.40
C TYR A 145 2.58 -13.27 7.58
N GLY A 146 2.31 -14.24 6.72
CA GLY A 146 3.29 -14.76 5.77
C GLY A 146 2.87 -14.55 4.33
N GLY A 147 3.83 -14.48 3.43
CA GLY A 147 3.57 -14.04 2.07
C GLY A 147 3.16 -12.56 2.04
N GLY A 148 2.31 -12.15 1.12
CA GLY A 148 1.77 -10.79 1.07
C GLY A 148 2.82 -9.69 0.87
N SER A 149 4.01 -10.02 0.37
CA SER A 149 5.05 -9.03 0.11
C SER A 149 4.58 -8.01 -0.93
N LEU A 150 4.80 -6.72 -0.64
CA LEU A 150 4.63 -5.65 -1.63
C LEU A 150 5.80 -5.72 -2.60
N THR A 151 5.54 -6.22 -3.80
CA THR A 151 6.58 -6.51 -4.81
C THR A 151 6.50 -5.51 -5.94
N PHE A 152 7.63 -4.87 -6.25
CA PHE A 152 7.77 -3.86 -7.30
C PHE A 152 8.47 -4.45 -8.52
N TYR A 153 8.08 -4.01 -9.72
CA TYR A 153 8.65 -4.42 -10.99
C TYR A 153 9.18 -3.20 -11.76
N GLY A 154 10.27 -3.39 -12.50
CA GLY A 154 10.87 -2.32 -13.30
C GLY A 154 11.80 -1.36 -12.56
N LEU A 155 11.97 -1.52 -11.24
CA LEU A 155 12.86 -0.67 -10.44
C LEU A 155 14.33 -1.10 -10.53
N LEU A 156 14.59 -2.35 -10.85
CA LEU A 156 15.93 -2.88 -11.07
C LEU A 156 16.29 -2.70 -12.54
N GLY A 157 17.36 -1.97 -12.83
CA GLY A 157 17.81 -1.72 -14.20
C GLY A 157 18.20 -2.99 -14.96
N GLY A 158 18.36 -2.88 -16.29
CA GLY A 158 18.75 -3.96 -17.19
C GLY A 158 17.57 -4.63 -17.89
N ASP A 159 17.87 -5.52 -18.87
CA ASP A 159 16.89 -6.13 -19.76
C ASP A 159 15.81 -6.97 -19.03
N ARG A 160 16.14 -7.50 -17.87
CA ARG A 160 15.22 -8.27 -17.02
C ARG A 160 14.57 -7.48 -15.88
N GLY A 161 14.82 -6.19 -15.79
CA GLY A 161 14.31 -5.35 -14.69
C GLY A 161 12.77 -5.36 -14.57
N GLN A 162 12.07 -5.58 -15.69
CA GLN A 162 10.60 -5.70 -15.72
C GLN A 162 10.10 -7.06 -15.21
N GLU A 163 10.92 -8.10 -15.30
CA GLU A 163 10.55 -9.47 -14.93
C GLU A 163 10.92 -9.80 -13.49
N VAL A 164 11.94 -9.13 -12.94
CA VAL A 164 12.44 -9.38 -11.58
C VAL A 164 11.70 -8.50 -10.60
N GLY A 165 10.93 -9.12 -9.70
CA GLY A 165 10.24 -8.44 -8.62
C GLY A 165 11.20 -8.08 -7.48
N LEU A 166 11.12 -6.85 -6.98
CA LEU A 166 11.78 -6.39 -5.76
C LEU A 166 10.75 -6.43 -4.61
N PRO A 167 10.78 -7.43 -3.72
CA PRO A 167 9.87 -7.48 -2.60
C PRO A 167 10.30 -6.53 -1.48
N VAL A 168 9.34 -5.85 -0.89
CA VAL A 168 9.48 -5.12 0.37
C VAL A 168 8.78 -5.93 1.45
N VAL A 169 9.54 -6.36 2.44
CA VAL A 169 9.03 -7.09 3.60
C VAL A 169 8.28 -6.11 4.51
N GLY A 170 7.07 -6.45 4.90
CA GLY A 170 6.27 -5.63 5.80
C GLY A 170 6.84 -5.61 7.21
N GLU A 171 6.96 -4.41 7.78
CA GLU A 171 7.36 -4.16 9.17
C GLU A 171 6.30 -3.29 9.83
N THR A 172 5.97 -3.56 11.08
CA THR A 172 5.04 -2.73 11.88
C THR A 172 5.48 -1.28 11.90
N GLY A 173 4.61 -0.38 11.45
CA GLY A 173 4.89 1.06 11.38
C GLY A 173 5.76 1.51 10.22
N LEU A 174 6.06 0.64 9.25
CA LEU A 174 6.78 1.02 8.03
C LEU A 174 5.84 1.75 7.05
N LEU A 175 6.26 2.92 6.58
CA LEU A 175 5.67 3.61 5.44
C LEU A 175 6.56 3.38 4.22
N VAL A 176 5.92 3.03 3.10
CA VAL A 176 6.54 2.93 1.77
C VAL A 176 5.76 3.82 0.82
N ALA A 177 6.45 4.74 0.12
CA ALA A 177 5.86 5.53 -0.93
C ALA A 177 6.61 5.31 -2.25
N PHE A 178 5.89 5.40 -3.36
CA PHE A 178 6.40 5.14 -4.71
C PHE A 178 5.56 5.89 -5.76
N GLU A 179 6.14 6.17 -6.92
CA GLU A 179 5.40 6.75 -8.04
C GLU A 179 4.20 5.87 -8.40
N SER A 180 3.00 6.45 -8.49
CA SER A 180 1.77 5.69 -8.77
C SER A 180 1.75 4.98 -10.13
N GLY A 181 2.68 5.32 -11.03
CA GLY A 181 2.93 4.64 -12.30
C GLY A 181 3.78 3.37 -12.18
N THR A 182 4.38 3.10 -11.03
CA THR A 182 5.22 1.92 -10.80
C THR A 182 4.37 0.65 -10.73
N THR A 183 4.73 -0.36 -11.53
CA THR A 183 4.07 -1.66 -11.48
C THR A 183 4.40 -2.37 -10.18
N HIS A 184 3.38 -2.81 -9.46
CA HIS A 184 3.53 -3.50 -8.17
C HIS A 184 2.42 -4.53 -7.95
N SER A 185 2.66 -5.46 -7.03
CA SER A 185 1.71 -6.50 -6.64
C SER A 185 1.75 -6.76 -5.14
N VAL A 186 0.72 -7.43 -4.63
CA VAL A 186 0.74 -8.08 -3.31
C VAL A 186 0.69 -9.58 -3.56
N THR A 187 1.75 -10.29 -3.20
CA THR A 187 1.79 -11.75 -3.33
C THR A 187 0.75 -12.42 -2.44
N PRO A 188 0.31 -13.66 -2.74
CA PRO A 188 -0.67 -14.34 -1.90
C PRO A 188 -0.23 -14.45 -0.43
N ILE A 189 -1.18 -14.22 0.49
CA ILE A 189 -0.98 -14.46 1.91
C ILE A 189 -0.92 -15.97 2.15
N THR A 190 0.07 -16.44 2.87
CA THR A 190 0.27 -17.86 3.16
C THR A 190 -0.21 -18.26 4.55
N HIS A 191 -0.26 -17.33 5.49
CA HIS A 191 -0.83 -17.49 6.83
C HIS A 191 -1.08 -16.14 7.49
N GLY A 192 -1.98 -16.11 8.44
CA GLY A 192 -2.33 -14.91 9.19
C GLY A 192 -3.10 -13.87 8.37
N GLU A 193 -3.16 -12.65 8.85
CA GLU A 193 -3.82 -11.53 8.18
C GLU A 193 -2.86 -10.35 8.06
N ARG A 194 -2.76 -9.80 6.85
CA ARG A 194 -1.96 -8.61 6.56
C ARG A 194 -2.83 -7.36 6.64
N TYR A 195 -2.42 -6.41 7.46
CA TYR A 195 -3.10 -5.13 7.67
C TYR A 195 -2.25 -3.99 7.14
N THR A 196 -2.81 -3.17 6.26
CA THR A 196 -2.17 -1.95 5.75
C THR A 196 -3.15 -0.81 5.61
N VAL A 197 -2.63 0.42 5.66
CA VAL A 197 -3.38 1.61 5.25
C VAL A 197 -2.77 2.12 3.96
N VAL A 198 -3.61 2.43 2.97
CA VAL A 198 -3.15 2.97 1.68
C VAL A 198 -3.85 4.28 1.36
N THR A 199 -3.15 5.14 0.66
CA THR A 199 -3.70 6.37 0.05
C THR A 199 -2.84 6.81 -1.13
N TRP A 200 -3.32 7.80 -1.85
CA TRP A 200 -2.62 8.37 -3.01
C TRP A 200 -2.52 9.88 -2.86
N LEU A 201 -1.31 10.40 -3.04
CA LEU A 201 -1.09 11.84 -3.16
C LEU A 201 -1.41 12.29 -4.59
N VAL A 202 -2.12 13.41 -4.72
CA VAL A 202 -2.61 13.96 -5.98
C VAL A 202 -2.12 15.39 -6.17
#